data_3a2a731b398c15cfaf5fa55c41540e54
#
_entry.id   3a2a731b398c15cfaf5fa55c41540e54
#
_cell.length_a   1.000
_cell.length_b   1.000
_cell.length_c   1.000
_cell.angle_alpha   90.00
_cell.angle_beta   90.00
_cell.angle_gamma   90.00
#
_symmetry.space_group_name_H-M   'P 1'
#
loop_
_entity.id
_entity.type
_entity.pdbx_description
1 polymer ?
#
loop_
_entity_poly.entity_id
_entity_poly.type
_entity_poly.pdbx_seq_one_letter_code
_entity_poly.pdbx_strand_id
1 'polypeptide(L)'
;MDLLAANAAYYRAFAEGDVAGMNRLWADDGVSCVHPGWPTLLGRQPVLDSYRNILGNPQQERVEHRDDIAILGAAEGRVHCIEFVGGAALAATNWFRLVDGEWRMIHHQASPIAVLATPEAPPLSTRLN
;
A
#
# COMPACT_ATOMS: atom_id res chain seq x y z
N MET A 1 8.49 -14.24 -7.87
CA MET A 1 8.31 -12.77 -7.83
C MET A 1 8.99 -12.25 -6.59
N ASP A 2 9.86 -11.27 -6.70
CA ASP A 2 10.50 -10.70 -5.54
C ASP A 2 9.55 -9.72 -4.81
N LEU A 3 10.00 -9.24 -3.66
CA LEU A 3 9.15 -8.41 -2.81
C LEU A 3 8.77 -7.08 -3.47
N LEU A 4 9.71 -6.42 -4.16
CA LEU A 4 9.41 -5.18 -4.87
C LEU A 4 8.44 -5.43 -6.02
N ALA A 5 8.56 -6.58 -6.70
CA ALA A 5 7.62 -6.94 -7.76
C ALA A 5 6.23 -7.21 -7.22
N ALA A 6 6.13 -7.82 -6.03
CA ALA A 6 4.83 -8.02 -5.37
C ALA A 6 4.20 -6.67 -5.01
N ASN A 7 4.99 -5.73 -4.51
CA ASN A 7 4.53 -4.38 -4.21
C ASN A 7 4.04 -3.67 -5.47
N ALA A 8 4.80 -3.78 -6.57
CA ALA A 8 4.38 -3.19 -7.84
C ALA A 8 3.08 -3.82 -8.36
N ALA A 9 2.89 -5.12 -8.14
CA ALA A 9 1.65 -5.80 -8.54
C ALA A 9 0.43 -5.24 -7.79
N TYR A 10 0.59 -4.88 -6.52
CA TYR A 10 -0.48 -4.25 -5.75
C TYR A 10 -0.91 -2.92 -6.41
N TYR A 11 0.04 -2.05 -6.72
CA TYR A 11 -0.30 -0.75 -7.32
C TYR A 11 -0.81 -0.90 -8.75
N ARG A 12 -0.35 -1.89 -9.48
CA ARG A 12 -0.86 -2.18 -10.82
C ARG A 12 -2.31 -2.65 -10.77
N ALA A 13 -2.65 -3.57 -9.86
CA ALA A 13 -4.03 -4.01 -9.68
C ALA A 13 -4.91 -2.83 -9.29
N PHE A 14 -4.41 -1.94 -8.43
CA PHE A 14 -5.12 -0.73 -8.04
C PHE A 14 -5.38 0.16 -9.26
N ALA A 15 -4.34 0.43 -10.05
CA ALA A 15 -4.44 1.31 -11.21
C ALA A 15 -5.38 0.75 -12.29
N GLU A 16 -5.40 -0.56 -12.45
CA GLU A 16 -6.23 -1.22 -13.47
C GLU A 16 -7.64 -1.53 -13.00
N GLY A 17 -7.95 -1.28 -11.72
CA GLY A 17 -9.23 -1.66 -11.15
C GLY A 17 -9.43 -3.17 -11.13
N ASP A 18 -8.34 -3.92 -11.03
CA ASP A 18 -8.35 -5.39 -11.12
C ASP A 18 -8.68 -6.00 -9.77
N VAL A 19 -9.98 -6.17 -9.50
CA VAL A 19 -10.46 -6.74 -8.25
C VAL A 19 -9.95 -8.16 -8.05
N ALA A 20 -10.00 -8.99 -9.08
CA ALA A 20 -9.53 -10.37 -8.97
C ALA A 20 -8.04 -10.43 -8.70
N GLY A 21 -7.25 -9.59 -9.37
CA GLY A 21 -5.82 -9.49 -9.13
C GLY A 21 -5.52 -9.02 -7.71
N MET A 22 -6.24 -8.01 -7.23
CA MET A 22 -6.11 -7.54 -5.86
C MET A 22 -6.40 -8.66 -4.86
N ASN A 23 -7.49 -9.39 -5.07
CA ASN A 23 -7.87 -10.49 -4.17
C ASN A 23 -6.77 -11.55 -4.07
N ARG A 24 -6.10 -11.85 -5.18
CA ARG A 24 -5.03 -12.87 -5.19
C ARG A 24 -3.78 -12.44 -4.45
N LEU A 25 -3.57 -11.14 -4.31
CA LEU A 25 -2.38 -10.61 -3.63
C LEU A 25 -2.44 -10.77 -2.12
N TRP A 26 -3.63 -10.83 -1.54
CA TRP A 26 -3.80 -10.88 -0.10
C TRP A 26 -3.73 -12.30 0.43
N ALA A 27 -3.09 -12.46 1.59
CA ALA A 27 -3.02 -13.75 2.27
C ALA A 27 -4.42 -14.19 2.74
N ASP A 28 -4.55 -15.48 3.03
CA ASP A 28 -5.84 -16.04 3.43
C ASP A 28 -6.24 -15.65 4.85
N ASP A 29 -5.26 -15.41 5.71
CA ASP A 29 -5.51 -15.08 7.11
C ASP A 29 -4.51 -14.07 7.64
N GLY A 30 -4.78 -13.54 8.83
CA GLY A 30 -3.86 -12.63 9.51
C GLY A 30 -3.71 -11.29 8.83
N VAL A 31 -4.70 -10.85 8.06
CA VAL A 31 -4.60 -9.62 7.27
C VAL A 31 -5.30 -8.46 7.95
N SER A 32 -4.79 -7.26 7.69
CA SER A 32 -5.37 -6.01 8.17
C SER A 32 -5.07 -4.88 7.19
N CYS A 33 -5.86 -3.82 7.27
CA CYS A 33 -5.68 -2.70 6.36
C CYS A 33 -6.19 -1.41 6.99
N VAL A 34 -5.44 -0.34 6.81
CA VAL A 34 -5.86 1.00 7.23
C VAL A 34 -5.74 1.91 6.01
N HIS A 35 -6.86 2.16 5.35
CA HIS A 35 -6.90 3.16 4.28
C HIS A 35 -6.81 4.56 4.89
N PRO A 36 -6.31 5.56 4.15
CA PRO A 36 -6.18 6.91 4.68
C PRO A 36 -7.52 7.42 5.21
N GLY A 37 -7.55 7.75 6.52
CA GLY A 37 -8.76 8.25 7.16
C GLY A 37 -9.77 7.20 7.58
N TRP A 38 -9.49 5.92 7.34
CA TRP A 38 -10.41 4.84 7.70
C TRP A 38 -10.03 4.22 9.05
N PRO A 39 -11.01 3.64 9.76
CA PRO A 39 -10.68 2.75 10.88
C PRO A 39 -10.00 1.49 10.36
N THR A 40 -9.31 0.79 11.27
CA THR A 40 -8.61 -0.46 10.92
C THR A 40 -9.62 -1.53 10.50
N LEU A 41 -9.34 -2.15 9.36
CA LEU A 41 -10.10 -3.31 8.88
C LEU A 41 -9.32 -4.57 9.27
N LEU A 42 -10.00 -5.53 9.88
CA LEU A 42 -9.40 -6.77 10.34
C LEU A 42 -10.03 -7.95 9.62
N GLY A 43 -9.20 -8.83 9.08
CA GLY A 43 -9.64 -10.03 8.40
C GLY A 43 -9.77 -9.86 6.89
N ARG A 44 -9.69 -10.98 6.18
CA ARG A 44 -9.66 -11.01 4.72
C ARG A 44 -10.93 -10.42 4.11
N GLN A 45 -12.10 -10.80 4.58
CA GLN A 45 -13.34 -10.38 3.94
C GLN A 45 -13.56 -8.87 4.02
N PRO A 46 -13.45 -8.21 5.19
CA PRO A 46 -13.58 -6.76 5.23
C PRO A 46 -12.53 -6.04 4.38
N VAL A 47 -11.30 -6.55 4.35
CA VAL A 47 -10.24 -5.96 3.54
C VAL A 47 -10.59 -6.06 2.05
N LEU A 48 -10.97 -7.25 1.58
CA LEU A 48 -11.30 -7.45 0.16
C LEU A 48 -12.54 -6.66 -0.25
N ASP A 49 -13.54 -6.58 0.63
CA ASP A 49 -14.75 -5.79 0.36
C ASP A 49 -14.41 -4.31 0.19
N SER A 50 -13.48 -3.79 1.00
CA SER A 50 -13.07 -2.39 0.88
C SER A 50 -12.40 -2.13 -0.47
N TYR A 51 -11.54 -3.03 -0.94
CA TYR A 51 -10.90 -2.87 -2.24
C TYR A 51 -11.89 -2.99 -3.38
N ARG A 52 -12.86 -3.91 -3.27
CA ARG A 52 -13.91 -4.00 -4.28
C ARG A 52 -14.65 -2.67 -4.43
N ASN A 53 -15.00 -2.05 -3.31
CA ASN A 53 -15.70 -0.77 -3.32
C ASN A 53 -14.80 0.35 -3.88
N ILE A 54 -13.55 0.41 -3.45
CA ILE A 54 -12.61 1.43 -3.91
C ILE A 54 -12.35 1.30 -5.40
N LEU A 55 -12.01 0.09 -5.86
CA LEU A 55 -11.67 -0.14 -7.26
C LEU A 55 -12.89 -0.03 -8.18
N GLY A 56 -14.09 -0.26 -7.68
CA GLY A 56 -15.32 -0.10 -8.44
C GLY A 56 -15.83 1.33 -8.50
N ASN A 57 -15.22 2.25 -7.75
CA ASN A 57 -15.65 3.64 -7.74
C ASN A 57 -15.04 4.40 -8.91
N PRO A 58 -15.84 4.89 -9.88
CA PRO A 58 -15.31 5.63 -11.03
C PRO A 58 -14.67 6.97 -10.64
N GLN A 59 -14.92 7.45 -9.44
CA GLN A 59 -14.33 8.70 -8.94
C GLN A 59 -13.01 8.46 -8.22
N GLN A 60 -12.55 7.22 -8.11
CA GLN A 60 -11.29 6.92 -7.44
C GLN A 60 -10.13 7.53 -8.20
N GLU A 61 -9.34 8.32 -7.51
CA GLU A 61 -8.18 8.97 -8.10
C GLU A 61 -7.06 7.95 -8.31
N ARG A 62 -6.24 8.25 -9.30
CA ARG A 62 -5.07 7.44 -9.60
C ARG A 62 -4.07 7.50 -8.45
N VAL A 63 -3.51 6.34 -8.09
CA VAL A 63 -2.48 6.23 -7.08
C VAL A 63 -1.16 5.87 -7.76
N GLU A 64 -0.15 6.70 -7.56
CA GLU A 64 1.22 6.43 -8.01
C GLU A 64 2.09 6.16 -6.79
N HIS A 65 3.14 5.35 -6.97
CA HIS A 65 4.06 5.06 -5.89
C HIS A 65 5.49 5.36 -6.30
N ARG A 66 6.30 5.81 -5.34
CA ARG A 66 7.71 6.15 -5.57
C ARG A 66 8.54 5.80 -4.35
N ASP A 67 9.84 5.70 -4.58
CA ASP A 67 10.85 5.53 -3.54
C ASP A 67 10.63 4.24 -2.74
N ASP A 68 10.31 3.17 -3.45
CA ASP A 68 10.03 1.89 -2.84
C ASP A 68 11.29 1.31 -2.21
N ILE A 69 11.21 1.00 -0.92
CA ILE A 69 12.32 0.42 -0.16
C ILE A 69 11.82 -0.88 0.46
N ALA A 70 12.47 -1.99 0.11
CA ALA A 70 12.13 -3.29 0.65
C ALA A 70 13.00 -3.62 1.85
N ILE A 71 12.37 -4.13 2.90
CA ILE A 71 13.05 -4.67 4.07
C ILE A 71 12.63 -6.13 4.20
N LEU A 72 13.61 -7.03 3.99
CA LEU A 72 13.35 -8.47 3.94
C LEU A 72 13.60 -9.12 5.28
N GLY A 73 12.69 -10.01 5.67
CA GLY A 73 12.89 -10.99 6.72
C GLY A 73 12.81 -12.40 6.14
N ALA A 74 12.99 -13.41 6.99
CA ALA A 74 12.99 -14.80 6.54
C ALA A 74 11.62 -15.26 6.03
N ALA A 75 10.55 -14.87 6.71
CA ALA A 75 9.19 -15.29 6.38
C ALA A 75 8.26 -14.11 6.08
N GLU A 76 8.68 -12.92 6.42
CA GLU A 76 7.93 -11.69 6.19
C GLU A 76 8.86 -10.63 5.64
N GLY A 77 8.27 -9.67 4.92
CA GLY A 77 8.97 -8.52 4.42
C GLY A 77 8.01 -7.36 4.29
N ARG A 78 8.55 -6.16 4.24
CA ARG A 78 7.72 -4.97 4.06
C ARG A 78 8.34 -4.03 3.05
N VAL A 79 7.49 -3.27 2.39
CA VAL A 79 7.92 -2.23 1.46
C VAL A 79 7.38 -0.90 1.95
N HIS A 80 8.26 0.04 2.12
CA HIS A 80 7.91 1.43 2.42
C HIS A 80 7.97 2.22 1.12
N CYS A 81 6.98 3.04 0.87
CA CYS A 81 6.99 3.90 -0.31
C CYS A 81 6.16 5.16 -0.04
N ILE A 82 6.21 6.06 -1.00
CA ILE A 82 5.37 7.25 -0.98
C ILE A 82 4.29 7.08 -2.04
N GLU A 83 3.04 7.24 -1.64
CA GLU A 83 1.91 7.26 -2.57
C GLU A 83 1.55 8.71 -2.89
N PHE A 84 1.23 8.95 -4.15
CA PHE A 84 0.73 10.25 -4.60
C PHE A 84 -0.70 10.05 -5.12
N VAL A 85 -1.63 10.74 -4.48
CA VAL A 85 -3.06 10.63 -4.79
C VAL A 85 -3.62 12.05 -4.85
N GLY A 86 -4.03 12.51 -6.02
CA GLY A 86 -4.70 13.79 -6.18
C GLY A 86 -3.92 14.98 -5.64
N GLY A 87 -2.60 15.00 -5.77
CA GLY A 87 -1.76 16.07 -5.26
C GLY A 87 -1.37 15.93 -3.80
N ALA A 88 -1.87 14.92 -3.11
CA ALA A 88 -1.47 14.61 -1.74
C ALA A 88 -0.41 13.52 -1.75
N ALA A 89 0.49 13.57 -0.78
CA ALA A 89 1.48 12.51 -0.57
C ALA A 89 1.16 11.75 0.72
N LEU A 90 1.35 10.44 0.67
CA LEU A 90 1.08 9.55 1.78
C LEU A 90 2.30 8.67 2.03
N ALA A 91 2.63 8.46 3.30
CA ALA A 91 3.62 7.46 3.68
C ALA A 91 2.91 6.10 3.73
N ALA A 92 3.35 5.16 2.92
CA ALA A 92 2.71 3.86 2.82
C ALA A 92 3.63 2.75 3.31
N THR A 93 3.05 1.79 3.99
CA THR A 93 3.72 0.55 4.38
C THR A 93 2.88 -0.62 3.89
N ASN A 94 3.49 -1.47 3.09
CA ASN A 94 2.89 -2.70 2.59
C ASN A 94 3.66 -3.88 3.16
N TRP A 95 3.00 -4.72 3.93
CA TRP A 95 3.62 -5.84 4.63
C TRP A 95 3.20 -7.14 3.97
N PHE A 96 4.16 -8.02 3.78
CA PHE A 96 3.96 -9.26 3.04
C PHE A 96 4.45 -10.44 3.86
N ARG A 97 3.83 -11.59 3.64
CA ARG A 97 4.25 -12.88 4.19
C ARG A 97 4.55 -13.83 3.04
N LEU A 98 5.61 -14.61 3.18
CA LEU A 98 5.96 -15.61 2.19
C LEU A 98 5.09 -16.85 2.39
N VAL A 99 4.29 -17.19 1.38
CA VAL A 99 3.38 -18.32 1.40
C VAL A 99 3.65 -19.17 0.17
N ASP A 100 4.15 -20.37 0.39
CA ASP A 100 4.46 -21.31 -0.71
C ASP A 100 5.32 -20.68 -1.79
N GLY A 101 6.34 -19.94 -1.38
CA GLY A 101 7.26 -19.28 -2.30
C GLY A 101 6.77 -17.97 -2.90
N GLU A 102 5.59 -17.49 -2.52
CA GLU A 102 5.04 -16.25 -3.04
C GLU A 102 4.78 -15.24 -1.93
N TRP A 103 5.04 -13.97 -2.22
CA TRP A 103 4.74 -12.89 -1.30
C TRP A 103 3.26 -12.52 -1.37
N ARG A 104 2.56 -12.64 -0.22
CA ARG A 104 1.14 -12.26 -0.08
C ARG A 104 1.04 -11.12 0.92
N MET A 105 0.18 -10.17 0.63
CA MET A 105 -0.02 -9.03 1.53
C MET A 105 -0.71 -9.47 2.82
N ILE A 106 -0.22 -8.95 3.94
CA ILE A 106 -0.85 -9.14 5.25
C ILE A 106 -1.26 -7.82 5.88
N HIS A 107 -0.70 -6.70 5.42
CA HIS A 107 -1.08 -5.39 5.93
C HIS A 107 -0.79 -4.30 4.91
N HIS A 108 -1.70 -3.35 4.82
CA HIS A 108 -1.50 -2.09 4.11
C HIS A 108 -1.90 -0.96 5.02
N GLN A 109 -1.08 0.08 5.05
CA GLN A 109 -1.40 1.30 5.76
C GLN A 109 -0.78 2.48 5.03
N ALA A 110 -1.55 3.55 4.89
CA ALA A 110 -1.06 4.79 4.31
C ALA A 110 -1.60 5.96 5.10
N SER A 111 -0.76 6.95 5.36
CA SER A 111 -1.14 8.13 6.11
C SER A 111 -0.59 9.39 5.45
N PRO A 112 -1.36 10.49 5.48
CA PRO A 112 -0.92 11.74 4.88
C PRO A 112 0.36 12.26 5.53
N ILE A 113 1.23 12.81 4.70
CA ILE A 113 2.42 13.52 5.18
C ILE A 113 2.33 14.97 4.77
N ALA A 114 2.92 15.84 5.59
CA ALA A 114 3.03 17.25 5.25
C ALA A 114 4.06 17.38 4.14
N VAL A 115 3.62 17.85 2.98
CA VAL A 115 4.49 18.07 1.84
C VAL A 115 4.58 19.57 1.60
N LEU A 116 5.80 20.08 1.62
CA LEU A 116 6.03 21.48 1.30
C LEU A 116 5.90 21.67 -0.22
N ALA A 117 5.27 22.78 -0.62
CA ALA A 117 4.99 23.03 -2.02
C ALA A 117 6.24 23.40 -2.84
N THR A 118 7.39 23.58 -2.20
CA THR A 118 8.60 24.02 -2.88
C THR A 118 9.63 22.90 -2.94
N PRO A 119 10.46 22.90 -4.01
CA PRO A 119 11.57 21.94 -4.10
C PRO A 119 12.62 22.13 -3.00
N GLU A 120 12.68 23.31 -2.38
CA GLU A 120 13.61 23.63 -1.31
C GLU A 120 13.07 23.25 0.06
N ALA A 121 12.19 22.25 0.13
CA ALA A 121 11.68 21.77 1.40
C ALA A 121 12.82 21.47 2.36
N PRO A 122 12.68 21.82 3.66
CA PRO A 122 13.74 21.55 4.62
C PRO A 122 14.09 20.07 4.68
N PRO A 123 15.31 19.74 5.09
CA PRO A 123 15.68 18.34 5.28
C PRO A 123 14.71 17.65 6.23
N LEU A 124 14.52 16.35 6.02
CA LEU A 124 13.57 15.57 6.80
C LEU A 124 13.87 15.65 8.29
N SER A 125 15.14 15.60 8.66
CA SER A 125 15.55 15.70 10.07
C SER A 125 15.10 17.00 10.73
N THR A 126 15.05 18.09 9.96
CA THR A 126 14.57 19.38 10.46
C THR A 126 13.06 19.36 10.66
N ARG A 127 12.33 18.68 9.79
CA ARG A 127 10.88 18.65 9.87
C ARG A 127 10.35 17.75 10.95
N LEU A 128 11.15 16.83 11.43
CA LEU A 128 10.76 15.90 12.47
C LEU A 128 10.89 16.46 13.89
N ASN A 129 11.49 17.61 14.02
CA ASN A 129 11.69 18.23 15.33
C ASN A 129 10.46 19.00 15.82
#